data_003da775fa59691b1030cb5f5417c66d
#
_entry.id   003da775fa59691b1030cb5f5417c66d
#
_cell.length_a   1.000
_cell.length_b   1.000
_cell.length_c   1.000
_cell.angle_alpha   90.00
_cell.angle_beta   90.00
_cell.angle_gamma   90.00
#
_symmetry.space_group_name_H-M   'P 1'
#
loop_
_entity.id
_entity.type
_entity.pdbx_description
1 polymer ?
#
loop_
_entity_poly.entity_id
_entity_poly.type
_entity_poly.pdbx_seq_one_letter_code
_entity_poly.pdbx_strand_id
1 'polypeptide(L)'
;ALIIQPITEVREEVRFSLDIRNLAAKFTPSVPKPDKKGKLMLSPEKIKSIRRQVISNQEKENELQSVYPQLEVSPDEGIARLNGKILDLSPTREEIARDVGLFLKYMDGYEKFHGDVAGMQRRYYEFANWFFCSPFMAGMRDTAVRYNQNLLPYPVFGLVYGQSKAGKTSFLETLLKMMIGQKTKLSAPDFTRSSIENLKRTVKGAPIIVDDLTNTRFSQHAVETIKNDDFGVAEQLTHYPAVVISANEDVKAVAQEIIRRTVICRVQAGLTNTEVMRSSVVRTVQREIGTAFYREYLRKMMEIIPDLQENMKDESSESAPDILAESSRILLEIFNEFAEGELPPYIRALTLEDYFSEKVTGSYAIKTIRNAWKTSRTSFDLSERSNELRYNAGATYEADRILKELPETLEAHKSRDWVVMNLEVAREFFGIPFKKSWLDRFWKR
;
A
#
# COMPACT_ATOMS: atom_id res chain seq x y z
N ALA A 1 -23.78 -22.73 -7.28
CA ALA A 1 -25.03 -23.25 -6.65
C ALA A 1 -24.80 -24.68 -6.27
N LEU A 2 -25.03 -25.01 -4.99
CA LEU A 2 -24.97 -26.40 -4.48
C LEU A 2 -26.28 -27.07 -4.87
N ILE A 3 -26.24 -27.94 -5.85
CA ILE A 3 -27.43 -28.75 -6.20
C ILE A 3 -27.41 -30.02 -5.32
N ILE A 4 -28.28 -30.05 -4.35
CA ILE A 4 -28.48 -31.23 -3.50
C ILE A 4 -29.66 -32.02 -4.08
N GLN A 5 -29.39 -33.18 -4.69
CA GLN A 5 -30.44 -34.11 -5.12
C GLN A 5 -30.70 -35.14 -4.00
N PRO A 6 -31.91 -35.29 -3.50
CA PRO A 6 -32.23 -36.34 -2.57
C PRO A 6 -32.29 -37.69 -3.30
N ILE A 7 -31.57 -38.67 -2.78
CA ILE A 7 -31.72 -40.05 -3.20
C ILE A 7 -32.90 -40.62 -2.39
N THR A 8 -33.99 -40.88 -3.09
CA THR A 8 -35.20 -41.43 -2.51
C THR A 8 -34.99 -42.87 -2.01
N GLU A 9 -35.06 -43.07 -0.69
CA GLU A 9 -35.82 -44.12 -0.08
C GLU A 9 -35.95 -43.94 1.43
N VAL A 10 -37.11 -44.18 1.87
CA VAL A 10 -37.68 -43.95 3.20
C VAL A 10 -36.87 -44.58 4.33
N ARG A 11 -36.20 -43.77 5.10
CA ARG A 11 -35.82 -43.86 6.51
C ARG A 11 -35.12 -42.58 6.92
N GLU A 12 -35.31 -42.16 8.15
CA GLU A 12 -34.92 -40.84 8.75
C GLU A 12 -33.47 -40.33 8.52
N GLU A 13 -32.67 -40.94 7.66
CA GLU A 13 -31.34 -40.52 7.25
C GLU A 13 -31.32 -40.12 5.78
N VAL A 14 -31.22 -38.82 5.52
CA VAL A 14 -30.97 -38.31 4.17
C VAL A 14 -29.46 -38.40 3.89
N ARG A 15 -29.07 -39.23 2.92
CA ARG A 15 -27.66 -39.37 2.51
C ARG A 15 -27.39 -38.49 1.32
N PHE A 16 -26.33 -37.66 1.43
CA PHE A 16 -25.88 -36.80 0.36
C PHE A 16 -24.47 -37.24 -0.08
N SER A 17 -24.20 -37.15 -1.38
CA SER A 17 -22.85 -37.23 -1.91
C SER A 17 -22.31 -35.81 -2.10
N LEU A 18 -21.21 -35.48 -1.43
CA LEU A 18 -20.58 -34.19 -1.49
C LEU A 18 -19.14 -34.35 -2.05
N ASP A 19 -18.85 -33.71 -3.16
CA ASP A 19 -17.47 -33.64 -3.65
C ASP A 19 -16.71 -32.55 -2.86
N ILE A 20 -15.90 -32.99 -1.90
CA ILE A 20 -15.17 -32.12 -0.99
C ILE A 20 -14.13 -31.27 -1.74
N ARG A 21 -13.67 -31.71 -2.91
CA ARG A 21 -12.67 -30.97 -3.73
C ARG A 21 -13.21 -29.64 -4.24
N ASN A 22 -14.53 -29.52 -4.38
CA ASN A 22 -15.21 -28.31 -4.83
C ASN A 22 -15.80 -27.46 -3.69
N LEU A 23 -15.57 -27.84 -2.44
CA LEU A 23 -15.99 -27.03 -1.30
C LEU A 23 -15.04 -25.85 -1.14
N ALA A 24 -15.56 -24.62 -1.25
CA ALA A 24 -14.78 -23.43 -0.96
C ALA A 24 -14.15 -23.53 0.45
N ALA A 25 -12.89 -23.15 0.59
CA ALA A 25 -12.10 -23.26 1.82
C ALA A 25 -12.83 -22.65 3.04
N LYS A 26 -13.67 -21.63 2.82
CA LYS A 26 -14.49 -20.97 3.86
C LYS A 26 -15.51 -21.87 4.56
N PHE A 27 -15.91 -22.99 3.93
CA PHE A 27 -16.86 -23.94 4.52
C PHE A 27 -16.19 -25.17 5.16
N THR A 28 -14.91 -25.39 4.87
CA THR A 28 -14.15 -26.54 5.35
C THR A 28 -14.18 -26.70 6.87
N PRO A 29 -14.11 -25.64 7.70
CA PRO A 29 -14.19 -25.78 9.15
C PRO A 29 -15.56 -26.26 9.66
N SER A 30 -16.64 -26.01 8.91
CA SER A 30 -17.99 -26.33 9.29
C SER A 30 -18.44 -27.73 8.84
N VAL A 31 -17.67 -28.36 7.97
CA VAL A 31 -17.92 -29.67 7.40
C VAL A 31 -17.13 -30.73 8.21
N PRO A 32 -17.76 -31.76 8.76
CA PRO A 32 -17.02 -32.80 9.46
C PRO A 32 -16.07 -33.54 8.50
N LYS A 33 -14.99 -34.08 9.04
CA LYS A 33 -14.06 -34.88 8.23
C LYS A 33 -14.75 -36.16 7.75
N PRO A 34 -14.51 -36.60 6.49
CA PRO A 34 -15.05 -37.87 6.00
C PRO A 34 -14.48 -39.06 6.80
N ASP A 35 -15.23 -40.13 6.83
CA ASP A 35 -14.80 -41.38 7.44
C ASP A 35 -13.63 -42.01 6.65
N LYS A 36 -13.08 -43.12 7.19
CA LYS A 36 -12.00 -43.89 6.56
C LYS A 36 -12.34 -44.42 5.14
N LYS A 37 -13.61 -44.41 4.76
CA LYS A 37 -14.11 -44.82 3.43
C LYS A 37 -14.46 -43.63 2.53
N GLY A 38 -14.10 -42.40 2.95
CA GLY A 38 -14.38 -41.16 2.22
C GLY A 38 -15.83 -40.72 2.23
N LYS A 39 -16.70 -41.33 3.12
CA LYS A 39 -18.10 -40.95 3.25
C LYS A 39 -18.26 -39.88 4.32
N LEU A 40 -19.04 -38.86 3.98
CA LEU A 40 -19.43 -37.78 4.88
C LEU A 40 -20.87 -37.94 5.30
N MET A 41 -21.11 -38.09 6.60
CA MET A 41 -22.48 -38.14 7.17
C MET A 41 -22.80 -36.79 7.79
N LEU A 42 -23.84 -36.13 7.28
CA LEU A 42 -24.33 -34.85 7.79
C LEU A 42 -25.70 -35.08 8.45
N SER A 43 -25.81 -34.75 9.73
CA SER A 43 -27.13 -34.73 10.40
C SER A 43 -27.98 -33.57 9.88
N PRO A 44 -29.33 -33.65 9.95
CA PRO A 44 -30.21 -32.54 9.55
C PRO A 44 -29.91 -31.24 10.28
N GLU A 45 -29.45 -31.29 11.53
CA GLU A 45 -29.07 -30.14 12.33
C GLU A 45 -27.78 -29.51 11.78
N LYS A 46 -26.81 -30.31 11.36
CA LYS A 46 -25.56 -29.85 10.77
C LYS A 46 -25.81 -29.21 9.40
N ILE A 47 -26.74 -29.77 8.61
CA ILE A 47 -27.16 -29.16 7.33
C ILE A 47 -27.82 -27.79 7.58
N LYS A 48 -28.72 -27.69 8.58
CA LYS A 48 -29.32 -26.39 8.96
C LYS A 48 -28.27 -25.40 9.41
N SER A 49 -27.25 -25.82 10.17
CA SER A 49 -26.15 -24.98 10.62
C SER A 49 -25.30 -24.45 9.43
N ILE A 50 -24.92 -25.33 8.51
CA ILE A 50 -24.19 -24.98 7.30
C ILE A 50 -25.01 -24.00 6.44
N ARG A 51 -26.31 -24.29 6.25
CA ARG A 51 -27.20 -23.39 5.48
C ARG A 51 -27.30 -21.99 6.12
N ARG A 52 -27.46 -21.90 7.44
CA ARG A 52 -27.47 -20.63 8.15
C ARG A 52 -26.15 -19.87 7.97
N GLN A 53 -25.04 -20.58 8.01
CA GLN A 53 -23.71 -19.97 7.82
C GLN A 53 -23.50 -19.48 6.40
N VAL A 54 -23.98 -20.22 5.38
CA VAL A 54 -23.98 -19.80 3.99
C VAL A 54 -24.79 -18.51 3.81
N ILE A 55 -26.02 -18.49 4.32
CA ILE A 55 -26.93 -17.34 4.25
C ILE A 55 -26.29 -16.13 4.95
N SER A 56 -25.82 -16.31 6.18
CA SER A 56 -25.18 -15.22 6.94
C SER A 56 -23.91 -14.68 6.25
N ASN A 57 -23.11 -15.54 5.63
CA ASN A 57 -21.95 -15.09 4.87
C ASN A 57 -22.38 -14.33 3.61
N GLN A 58 -23.43 -14.78 2.93
CA GLN A 58 -23.95 -14.12 1.73
C GLN A 58 -24.60 -12.76 2.05
N GLU A 59 -25.29 -12.66 3.19
CA GLU A 59 -25.80 -11.38 3.69
C GLU A 59 -24.67 -10.42 4.02
N LYS A 60 -23.60 -10.87 4.70
CA LYS A 60 -22.40 -10.08 4.97
C LYS A 60 -21.67 -9.68 3.69
N GLU A 61 -21.54 -10.57 2.71
CA GLU A 61 -20.94 -10.25 1.41
C GLU A 61 -21.77 -9.18 0.67
N ASN A 62 -23.09 -9.29 0.67
CA ASN A 62 -23.98 -8.30 0.08
C ASN A 62 -23.91 -6.95 0.81
N GLU A 63 -23.83 -6.98 2.15
CA GLU A 63 -23.67 -5.78 2.96
C GLU A 63 -22.32 -5.09 2.69
N LEU A 64 -21.22 -5.84 2.62
CA LEU A 64 -19.91 -5.33 2.25
C LEU A 64 -19.90 -4.76 0.82
N GLN A 65 -20.53 -5.44 -0.14
CA GLN A 65 -20.65 -4.94 -1.51
C GLN A 65 -21.47 -3.66 -1.60
N SER A 66 -22.43 -3.44 -0.70
CA SER A 66 -23.22 -2.20 -0.64
C SER A 66 -22.41 -1.03 -0.06
N VAL A 67 -21.43 -1.29 0.80
CA VAL A 67 -20.61 -0.28 1.48
C VAL A 67 -19.37 0.10 0.65
N TYR A 68 -18.73 -0.89 -0.01
CA TYR A 68 -17.51 -0.67 -0.80
C TYR A 68 -17.82 -0.65 -2.29
N PRO A 69 -17.54 0.48 -2.97
CA PRO A 69 -17.75 0.59 -4.41
C PRO A 69 -16.84 -0.39 -5.15
N GLN A 70 -17.38 -0.99 -6.19
CA GLN A 70 -16.66 -1.91 -7.06
C GLN A 70 -16.28 -1.21 -8.34
N LEU A 71 -14.98 -1.13 -8.60
CA LEU A 71 -14.42 -0.62 -9.84
C LEU A 71 -13.79 -1.78 -10.62
N GLU A 72 -14.44 -2.20 -11.70
CA GLU A 72 -13.93 -3.21 -12.61
C GLU A 72 -13.31 -2.53 -13.82
N VAL A 73 -12.07 -2.85 -14.13
CA VAL A 73 -11.37 -2.37 -15.32
C VAL A 73 -11.05 -3.55 -16.23
N SER A 74 -11.44 -3.46 -17.49
CA SER A 74 -11.22 -4.47 -18.52
C SER A 74 -10.42 -3.84 -19.66
N PRO A 75 -9.07 -3.79 -19.58
CA PRO A 75 -8.24 -3.15 -20.61
C PRO A 75 -8.46 -3.74 -22.00
N ASP A 76 -8.59 -5.07 -22.12
CA ASP A 76 -8.81 -5.76 -23.38
C ASP A 76 -10.12 -5.34 -24.08
N GLU A 77 -11.14 -4.96 -23.29
CA GLU A 77 -12.43 -4.48 -23.80
C GLU A 77 -12.48 -2.95 -23.92
N GLY A 78 -11.51 -2.24 -23.34
CA GLY A 78 -11.54 -0.76 -23.22
C GLY A 78 -12.67 -0.24 -22.35
N ILE A 79 -13.16 -1.03 -21.39
CA ILE A 79 -14.36 -0.73 -20.59
C ILE A 79 -14.03 -0.72 -19.10
N ALA A 80 -14.55 0.28 -18.39
CA ALA A 80 -14.60 0.27 -16.92
C ALA A 80 -16.05 0.26 -16.43
N ARG A 81 -16.31 -0.41 -15.30
CA ARG A 81 -17.61 -0.46 -14.65
C ARG A 81 -17.49 -0.01 -13.19
N LEU A 82 -18.36 0.87 -12.78
CA LEU A 82 -18.51 1.27 -11.38
C LEU A 82 -19.85 0.75 -10.85
N ASN A 83 -19.80 -0.13 -9.85
CA ASN A 83 -20.97 -0.81 -9.30
C ASN A 83 -21.82 -1.50 -10.37
N GLY A 84 -21.18 -2.17 -11.33
CA GLY A 84 -21.80 -2.88 -12.43
C GLY A 84 -22.30 -1.99 -13.59
N LYS A 85 -22.25 -0.66 -13.48
CA LYS A 85 -22.62 0.27 -14.56
C LYS A 85 -21.38 0.69 -15.34
N ILE A 86 -21.49 0.71 -16.66
CA ILE A 86 -20.41 1.21 -17.53
C ILE A 86 -20.11 2.66 -17.17
N LEU A 87 -18.84 2.94 -16.91
CA LEU A 87 -18.34 4.27 -16.65
C LEU A 87 -18.08 4.99 -17.98
N ASP A 88 -18.63 6.20 -18.11
CA ASP A 88 -18.31 7.04 -19.26
C ASP A 88 -16.85 7.53 -19.16
N LEU A 89 -16.04 7.15 -20.13
CA LEU A 89 -14.61 7.48 -20.21
C LEU A 89 -14.32 8.66 -21.16
N SER A 90 -15.34 9.41 -21.54
CA SER A 90 -15.23 10.56 -22.43
C SER A 90 -15.66 11.86 -21.73
N PRO A 91 -14.99 12.26 -20.63
CA PRO A 91 -15.28 13.54 -19.98
C PRO A 91 -14.95 14.70 -20.92
N THR A 92 -15.62 15.84 -20.73
CA THR A 92 -15.29 17.03 -21.51
C THR A 92 -13.97 17.64 -21.07
N ARG A 93 -13.32 18.41 -21.98
CA ARG A 93 -12.04 19.07 -21.66
C ARG A 93 -12.16 20.03 -20.47
N GLU A 94 -13.29 20.71 -20.36
CA GLU A 94 -13.60 21.65 -19.27
C GLU A 94 -13.74 20.94 -17.93
N GLU A 95 -14.38 19.75 -17.93
CA GLU A 95 -14.48 18.93 -16.72
C GLU A 95 -13.11 18.43 -16.26
N ILE A 96 -12.25 17.99 -17.19
CA ILE A 96 -10.89 17.52 -16.87
C ILE A 96 -10.07 18.69 -16.33
N ALA A 97 -10.03 19.83 -17.03
CA ALA A 97 -9.28 21.00 -16.61
C ALA A 97 -9.69 21.49 -15.21
N ARG A 98 -11.01 21.51 -14.95
CA ARG A 98 -11.54 21.85 -13.63
C ARG A 98 -11.05 20.90 -12.54
N ASP A 99 -11.12 19.61 -12.76
CA ASP A 99 -10.70 18.61 -11.76
C ASP A 99 -9.18 18.61 -11.56
N VAL A 100 -8.39 18.83 -12.62
CA VAL A 100 -6.93 19.06 -12.56
C VAL A 100 -6.61 20.29 -11.73
N GLY A 101 -7.26 21.42 -11.99
CA GLY A 101 -7.08 22.65 -11.22
C GLY A 101 -7.46 22.50 -9.75
N LEU A 102 -8.53 21.74 -9.46
CA LEU A 102 -8.93 21.42 -8.08
C LEU A 102 -7.92 20.53 -7.37
N PHE A 103 -7.33 19.54 -8.06
CA PHE A 103 -6.25 18.72 -7.48
C PHE A 103 -5.01 19.56 -7.16
N LEU A 104 -4.57 20.42 -8.08
CA LEU A 104 -3.45 21.34 -7.84
C LEU A 104 -3.74 22.25 -6.65
N LYS A 105 -4.90 22.88 -6.62
CA LYS A 105 -5.34 23.71 -5.49
C LYS A 105 -5.38 22.96 -4.17
N TYR A 106 -5.72 21.66 -4.20
CA TYR A 106 -5.65 20.80 -3.03
C TYR A 106 -4.21 20.65 -2.55
N MET A 107 -3.28 20.36 -3.46
CA MET A 107 -1.85 20.18 -3.16
C MET A 107 -1.19 21.49 -2.70
N ASP A 108 -1.57 22.65 -3.26
CA ASP A 108 -1.09 23.98 -2.83
C ASP A 108 -1.55 24.30 -1.40
N GLY A 109 -2.68 23.76 -0.99
CA GLY A 109 -3.17 23.89 0.39
C GLY A 109 -2.18 23.41 1.46
N TYR A 110 -1.23 22.58 1.09
CA TYR A 110 -0.16 22.10 1.98
C TYR A 110 0.96 23.11 2.24
N GLU A 111 1.10 24.17 1.44
CA GLU A 111 2.06 25.25 1.67
C GLU A 111 1.91 25.92 3.03
N LYS A 112 0.73 25.83 3.63
CA LYS A 112 0.42 26.36 4.97
C LYS A 112 0.86 25.45 6.11
N PHE A 113 1.43 24.29 5.79
CA PHE A 113 1.85 23.32 6.79
C PHE A 113 3.25 23.65 7.31
N HIS A 114 3.54 23.19 8.53
CA HIS A 114 4.83 23.33 9.17
C HIS A 114 5.64 22.06 9.01
N GLY A 115 6.91 22.17 8.66
CA GLY A 115 7.81 21.04 8.45
C GLY A 115 8.31 20.92 7.02
N ASP A 116 8.59 19.69 6.57
CA ASP A 116 9.03 19.41 5.20
C ASP A 116 7.85 19.36 4.24
N VAL A 117 7.37 20.53 3.85
CA VAL A 117 6.20 20.66 2.94
C VAL A 117 6.52 20.17 1.54
N ALA A 118 7.67 20.56 0.98
CA ALA A 118 8.07 20.15 -0.37
C ALA A 118 8.23 18.62 -0.46
N GLY A 119 8.89 18.02 0.54
CA GLY A 119 8.99 16.57 0.63
C GLY A 119 7.62 15.89 0.80
N MET A 120 6.68 16.49 1.54
CA MET A 120 5.33 15.97 1.69
C MET A 120 4.55 16.02 0.36
N GLN A 121 4.56 17.15 -0.35
CA GLN A 121 3.88 17.30 -1.64
C GLN A 121 4.43 16.28 -2.66
N ARG A 122 5.75 16.11 -2.71
CA ARG A 122 6.39 15.10 -3.56
C ARG A 122 5.91 13.69 -3.20
N ARG A 123 5.92 13.31 -1.92
CA ARG A 123 5.48 11.99 -1.46
C ARG A 123 4.00 11.75 -1.71
N TYR A 124 3.17 12.77 -1.54
CA TYR A 124 1.75 12.67 -1.87
C TYR A 124 1.52 12.49 -3.37
N TYR A 125 2.29 13.15 -4.23
CA TYR A 125 2.18 12.95 -5.67
C TYR A 125 2.64 11.54 -6.08
N GLU A 126 3.77 11.05 -5.58
CA GLU A 126 4.25 9.69 -5.78
C GLU A 126 3.16 8.67 -5.35
N PHE A 127 2.57 8.88 -4.19
CA PHE A 127 1.51 8.00 -3.68
C PHE A 127 0.22 8.10 -4.52
N ALA A 128 -0.17 9.30 -4.98
CA ALA A 128 -1.33 9.48 -5.84
C ALA A 128 -1.17 8.74 -7.17
N ASN A 129 0.02 8.77 -7.77
CA ASN A 129 0.31 8.00 -8.97
C ASN A 129 0.06 6.50 -8.76
N TRP A 130 0.63 5.90 -7.71
CA TRP A 130 0.37 4.51 -7.40
C TRP A 130 -1.10 4.24 -7.07
N PHE A 131 -1.76 5.13 -6.31
CA PHE A 131 -3.15 4.96 -5.90
C PHE A 131 -4.09 4.91 -7.09
N PHE A 132 -3.90 5.78 -8.08
CA PHE A 132 -4.68 5.79 -9.33
C PHE A 132 -4.38 4.57 -10.20
N CYS A 133 -3.14 4.09 -10.20
CA CYS A 133 -2.70 2.91 -10.92
C CYS A 133 -3.16 1.59 -10.28
N SER A 134 -3.50 1.61 -9.00
CA SER A 134 -3.73 0.40 -8.18
C SER A 134 -4.80 -0.57 -8.71
N PRO A 135 -5.88 -0.16 -9.41
CA PRO A 135 -6.84 -1.10 -9.98
C PRO A 135 -6.27 -2.04 -11.06
N PHE A 136 -5.17 -1.65 -11.67
CA PHE A 136 -4.49 -2.49 -12.68
C PHE A 136 -3.54 -3.52 -12.07
N MET A 137 -3.14 -3.34 -10.80
CA MET A 137 -2.13 -4.20 -10.17
C MET A 137 -2.55 -5.67 -10.11
N ALA A 138 -3.82 -5.97 -9.87
CA ALA A 138 -4.32 -7.36 -9.84
C ALA A 138 -4.12 -8.06 -11.20
N GLY A 139 -4.44 -7.39 -12.31
CA GLY A 139 -4.24 -7.91 -13.66
C GLY A 139 -2.77 -8.10 -14.02
N MET A 140 -1.90 -7.12 -13.64
CA MET A 140 -0.46 -7.23 -13.84
C MET A 140 0.13 -8.41 -13.07
N ARG A 141 -0.30 -8.62 -11.81
CA ARG A 141 0.14 -9.75 -10.98
C ARG A 141 -0.34 -11.10 -11.52
N ASP A 142 -1.58 -11.19 -12.01
CA ASP A 142 -2.10 -12.40 -12.65
C ASP A 142 -1.25 -12.76 -13.88
N THR A 143 -0.94 -11.79 -14.74
CA THR A 143 -0.05 -11.98 -15.90
C THR A 143 1.37 -12.37 -15.44
N ALA A 144 1.93 -11.69 -14.44
CA ALA A 144 3.26 -12.00 -13.93
C ALA A 144 3.37 -13.47 -13.46
N VAL A 145 2.36 -13.98 -12.74
CA VAL A 145 2.36 -15.38 -12.29
C VAL A 145 2.26 -16.35 -13.45
N ARG A 146 1.44 -16.08 -14.46
CA ARG A 146 1.30 -16.94 -15.65
C ARG A 146 2.61 -17.11 -16.40
N TYR A 147 3.44 -16.07 -16.42
CA TYR A 147 4.73 -16.06 -17.12
C TYR A 147 5.93 -16.14 -16.16
N ASN A 148 5.71 -16.63 -14.93
CA ASN A 148 6.73 -16.85 -13.91
C ASN A 148 7.61 -15.62 -13.61
N GLN A 149 7.00 -14.43 -13.69
CA GLN A 149 7.64 -13.15 -13.43
C GLN A 149 7.53 -12.73 -11.95
N ASN A 150 8.35 -11.76 -11.54
CA ASN A 150 8.35 -11.24 -10.17
C ASN A 150 7.10 -10.39 -9.87
N LEU A 151 6.48 -10.58 -8.70
CA LEU A 151 5.32 -9.81 -8.23
C LEU A 151 5.67 -8.47 -7.56
N LEU A 152 6.92 -8.29 -7.12
CA LEU A 152 7.33 -7.09 -6.37
C LEU A 152 7.15 -5.76 -7.11
N PRO A 153 7.32 -5.68 -8.46
CA PRO A 153 7.05 -4.46 -9.20
C PRO A 153 5.58 -3.99 -9.18
N TYR A 154 4.66 -4.86 -8.73
CA TYR A 154 3.22 -4.62 -8.74
C TYR A 154 2.64 -4.63 -7.33
N PRO A 155 2.97 -3.63 -6.49
CA PRO A 155 2.55 -3.58 -5.09
C PRO A 155 1.06 -3.33 -4.95
N VAL A 156 0.41 -4.11 -4.09
CA VAL A 156 -1.03 -4.01 -3.78
C VAL A 156 -1.28 -3.46 -2.38
N PHE A 157 -0.25 -2.99 -1.70
CA PHE A 157 -0.34 -2.33 -0.39
C PHE A 157 0.28 -0.95 -0.44
N GLY A 158 -0.40 0.01 0.18
CA GLY A 158 0.12 1.35 0.44
C GLY A 158 0.09 1.67 1.94
N LEU A 159 1.10 2.39 2.40
CA LEU A 159 1.21 2.84 3.78
C LEU A 159 1.47 4.34 3.84
N VAL A 160 0.52 5.11 4.35
CA VAL A 160 0.67 6.55 4.60
C VAL A 160 0.83 6.77 6.10
N TYR A 161 2.00 7.19 6.55
CA TYR A 161 2.26 7.38 7.96
C TYR A 161 3.06 8.66 8.24
N GLY A 162 3.01 9.12 9.47
CA GLY A 162 3.74 10.29 9.93
C GLY A 162 2.90 11.18 10.82
N GLN A 163 3.31 12.44 10.92
CA GLN A 163 2.80 13.39 11.88
C GLN A 163 1.26 13.45 11.90
N SER A 164 0.69 13.54 13.10
CA SER A 164 -0.74 13.82 13.26
C SER A 164 -1.07 15.17 12.62
N LYS A 165 -2.30 15.31 12.10
CA LYS A 165 -2.77 16.52 11.38
C LYS A 165 -2.02 16.85 10.09
N ALA A 166 -1.37 15.87 9.50
CA ALA A 166 -0.73 15.97 8.19
C ALA A 166 -1.72 15.86 7.02
N GLY A 167 -3.01 15.71 7.29
CA GLY A 167 -4.04 15.61 6.25
C GLY A 167 -4.12 14.23 5.56
N LYS A 168 -3.51 13.18 6.11
CA LYS A 168 -3.46 11.82 5.53
C LYS A 168 -4.82 11.30 5.12
N THR A 169 -5.77 11.26 6.07
CA THR A 169 -7.14 10.79 5.81
C THR A 169 -7.82 11.61 4.72
N SER A 170 -7.74 12.96 4.81
CA SER A 170 -8.33 13.85 3.81
C SER A 170 -7.72 13.64 2.42
N PHE A 171 -6.42 13.39 2.34
CA PHE A 171 -5.74 13.10 1.08
C PHE A 171 -6.27 11.81 0.45
N LEU A 172 -6.28 10.72 1.20
CA LEU A 172 -6.77 9.42 0.72
C LEU A 172 -8.25 9.47 0.30
N GLU A 173 -9.09 10.14 1.12
CA GLU A 173 -10.50 10.35 0.77
C GLU A 173 -10.68 11.20 -0.49
N THR A 174 -9.81 12.18 -0.73
CA THR A 174 -9.84 13.00 -1.94
C THR A 174 -9.50 12.18 -3.17
N LEU A 175 -8.42 11.40 -3.11
CA LEU A 175 -8.02 10.50 -4.21
C LEU A 175 -9.14 9.49 -4.53
N LEU A 176 -9.71 8.87 -3.50
CA LEU A 176 -10.80 7.92 -3.71
C LEU A 176 -12.03 8.58 -4.34
N LYS A 177 -12.36 9.80 -3.88
CA LYS A 177 -13.46 10.56 -4.49
C LYS A 177 -13.21 10.90 -5.96
N MET A 178 -11.97 11.21 -6.33
CA MET A 178 -11.59 11.42 -7.73
C MET A 178 -11.78 10.17 -8.57
N MET A 179 -11.55 8.98 -8.02
CA MET A 179 -11.71 7.71 -8.72
C MET A 179 -13.17 7.30 -8.90
N ILE A 180 -13.96 7.37 -7.84
CA ILE A 180 -15.28 6.72 -7.75
C ILE A 180 -16.42 7.66 -7.35
N GLY A 181 -16.17 8.95 -7.21
CA GLY A 181 -17.16 9.98 -6.85
C GLY A 181 -17.61 10.00 -5.39
N GLN A 182 -17.13 9.06 -4.56
CA GLN A 182 -17.52 8.95 -3.15
C GLN A 182 -16.32 8.64 -2.24
N LYS A 183 -16.54 8.79 -0.94
CA LYS A 183 -15.55 8.50 0.11
C LYS A 183 -16.00 7.29 0.90
N THR A 184 -15.10 6.34 1.07
CA THR A 184 -15.35 5.15 1.90
C THR A 184 -14.05 4.77 2.60
N LYS A 185 -14.13 4.35 3.84
CA LYS A 185 -12.98 3.86 4.60
C LYS A 185 -13.40 2.81 5.62
N LEU A 186 -12.47 1.91 5.93
CA LEU A 186 -12.60 0.93 6.99
C LEU A 186 -12.06 1.53 8.29
N SER A 187 -12.74 1.31 9.39
CA SER A 187 -12.22 1.73 10.68
C SER A 187 -11.12 0.77 11.16
N ALA A 188 -10.14 1.30 11.91
CA ALA A 188 -9.03 0.50 12.43
C ALA A 188 -9.47 -0.74 13.25
N PRO A 189 -10.53 -0.70 14.08
CA PRO A 189 -11.06 -1.87 14.76
C PRO A 189 -11.49 -3.01 13.85
N ASP A 190 -12.00 -2.70 12.66
CA ASP A 190 -12.51 -3.68 11.70
C ASP A 190 -11.39 -4.30 10.84
N PHE A 191 -10.16 -3.77 10.95
CA PHE A 191 -9.00 -4.30 10.25
C PHE A 191 -8.45 -5.53 10.97
N THR A 192 -8.68 -6.69 10.39
CA THR A 192 -8.05 -7.96 10.75
C THR A 192 -7.59 -8.67 9.47
N ARG A 193 -6.69 -9.65 9.59
CA ARG A 193 -6.27 -10.45 8.43
C ARG A 193 -7.48 -11.05 7.71
N SER A 194 -8.38 -11.70 8.43
CA SER A 194 -9.56 -12.36 7.85
C SER A 194 -10.53 -11.36 7.21
N SER A 195 -10.70 -10.16 7.77
CA SER A 195 -11.57 -9.14 7.17
C SER A 195 -11.01 -8.64 5.83
N ILE A 196 -9.70 -8.40 5.75
CA ILE A 196 -9.05 -7.97 4.50
C ILE A 196 -9.06 -9.07 3.44
N GLU A 197 -8.82 -10.32 3.83
CA GLU A 197 -8.94 -11.46 2.90
C GLU A 197 -10.36 -11.59 2.35
N ASN A 198 -11.39 -11.42 3.20
CA ASN A 198 -12.78 -11.40 2.74
C ASN A 198 -13.08 -10.21 1.82
N LEU A 199 -12.60 -9.01 2.16
CA LEU A 199 -12.77 -7.84 1.31
C LEU A 199 -12.11 -8.03 -0.06
N LYS A 200 -10.91 -8.59 -0.12
CA LYS A 200 -10.24 -8.91 -1.39
C LYS A 200 -11.01 -9.89 -2.26
N ARG A 201 -11.79 -10.80 -1.65
CA ARG A 201 -12.65 -11.75 -2.40
C ARG A 201 -13.93 -11.10 -2.92
N THR A 202 -14.45 -10.09 -2.24
CA THR A 202 -15.80 -9.56 -2.47
C THR A 202 -15.82 -8.18 -3.12
N VAL A 203 -14.81 -7.34 -2.85
CA VAL A 203 -14.68 -5.99 -3.42
C VAL A 203 -13.74 -6.04 -4.62
N LYS A 204 -14.04 -5.25 -5.63
CA LYS A 204 -13.26 -5.20 -6.87
C LYS A 204 -12.59 -3.84 -7.03
N GLY A 205 -11.32 -3.85 -7.38
CA GLY A 205 -10.52 -2.79 -7.97
C GLY A 205 -10.35 -1.48 -7.19
N ALA A 206 -11.42 -0.90 -6.64
CA ALA A 206 -11.30 0.35 -5.90
C ALA A 206 -10.50 0.15 -4.60
N PRO A 207 -9.47 0.98 -4.32
CA PRO A 207 -8.63 0.82 -3.13
C PRO A 207 -9.42 0.85 -1.82
N ILE A 208 -9.10 -0.06 -0.90
CA ILE A 208 -9.67 -0.09 0.45
C ILE A 208 -8.79 0.74 1.36
N ILE A 209 -9.34 1.82 1.91
CA ILE A 209 -8.64 2.68 2.86
C ILE A 209 -8.92 2.19 4.28
N VAL A 210 -7.87 1.86 5.03
CA VAL A 210 -7.91 1.57 6.46
C VAL A 210 -7.35 2.77 7.20
N ASP A 211 -8.21 3.47 7.95
CA ASP A 211 -7.84 4.74 8.55
C ASP A 211 -7.40 4.59 10.01
N ASP A 212 -6.35 5.33 10.35
CA ASP A 212 -5.83 5.53 11.71
C ASP A 212 -5.47 4.23 12.45
N LEU A 213 -4.71 3.35 11.79
CA LEU A 213 -4.28 2.09 12.38
C LEU A 213 -3.24 2.32 13.49
N THR A 214 -3.51 1.81 14.69
CA THR A 214 -2.56 1.89 15.81
C THR A 214 -1.37 0.96 15.60
N ASN A 215 -0.23 1.26 16.25
CA ASN A 215 0.99 0.43 16.20
C ASN A 215 0.75 -1.02 16.60
N THR A 216 -0.06 -1.23 17.64
CA THR A 216 -0.39 -2.57 18.12
C THR A 216 -1.11 -3.35 17.04
N ARG A 217 -2.14 -2.77 16.41
CA ARG A 217 -2.89 -3.43 15.32
C ARG A 217 -2.05 -3.59 14.07
N PHE A 218 -1.19 -2.61 13.75
CA PHE A 218 -0.28 -2.72 12.64
C PHE A 218 0.63 -3.94 12.80
N SER A 219 1.27 -4.09 13.97
CA SER A 219 2.14 -5.23 14.25
C SER A 219 1.41 -6.57 14.29
N GLN A 220 0.17 -6.59 14.80
CA GLN A 220 -0.61 -7.82 14.95
C GLN A 220 -1.25 -8.32 13.64
N HIS A 221 -1.67 -7.41 12.77
CA HIS A 221 -2.48 -7.76 11.61
C HIS A 221 -1.88 -7.30 10.27
N ALA A 222 -1.37 -6.06 10.18
CA ALA A 222 -0.92 -5.51 8.91
C ALA A 222 0.36 -6.20 8.41
N VAL A 223 1.31 -6.44 9.30
CA VAL A 223 2.60 -7.09 8.96
C VAL A 223 2.37 -8.44 8.29
N GLU A 224 1.54 -9.28 8.88
CA GLU A 224 1.24 -10.62 8.36
C GLU A 224 0.43 -10.56 7.07
N THR A 225 -0.53 -9.62 6.98
CA THR A 225 -1.34 -9.42 5.79
C THR A 225 -0.48 -8.95 4.60
N ILE A 226 0.49 -8.07 4.84
CA ILE A 226 1.40 -7.58 3.80
C ILE A 226 2.41 -8.66 3.39
N LYS A 227 2.90 -9.49 4.33
CA LYS A 227 3.78 -10.62 4.00
C LYS A 227 3.11 -11.63 3.08
N ASN A 228 1.80 -11.81 3.21
CA ASN A 228 0.98 -12.65 2.34
C ASN A 228 0.37 -11.83 1.19
N ASP A 229 1.16 -11.01 0.53
CA ASP A 229 0.71 -10.13 -0.55
C ASP A 229 0.27 -10.90 -1.81
N ASP A 230 0.71 -12.13 -1.95
CA ASP A 230 0.33 -13.08 -3.01
C ASP A 230 -1.06 -13.72 -2.84
N PHE A 231 -1.75 -13.45 -1.73
CA PHE A 231 -3.07 -14.01 -1.44
C PHE A 231 -4.06 -13.92 -2.61
N GLY A 232 -4.16 -12.75 -3.26
CA GLY A 232 -5.06 -12.56 -4.39
C GLY A 232 -4.73 -13.46 -5.58
N VAL A 233 -3.46 -13.65 -5.85
CA VAL A 233 -2.96 -14.50 -6.93
C VAL A 233 -3.12 -15.98 -6.57
N ALA A 234 -2.79 -16.36 -5.35
CA ALA A 234 -2.93 -17.74 -4.86
C ALA A 234 -4.40 -18.21 -4.90
N GLU A 235 -5.35 -17.30 -4.70
CA GLU A 235 -6.79 -17.56 -4.82
C GLU A 235 -7.35 -17.32 -6.25
N GLN A 236 -6.49 -17.03 -7.22
CA GLN A 236 -6.86 -16.76 -8.63
C GLN A 236 -7.89 -15.61 -8.76
N LEU A 237 -7.76 -14.60 -7.92
CA LEU A 237 -8.59 -13.40 -8.00
C LEU A 237 -8.02 -12.46 -9.08
N THR A 238 -8.85 -12.01 -10.00
CA THR A 238 -8.43 -11.18 -11.14
C THR A 238 -8.63 -9.68 -10.92
N HIS A 239 -9.48 -9.27 -9.97
CA HIS A 239 -9.87 -7.87 -9.76
C HIS A 239 -9.90 -7.47 -8.29
N TYR A 240 -8.99 -8.00 -7.47
CA TYR A 240 -8.97 -7.63 -6.05
C TYR A 240 -8.41 -6.21 -5.85
N PRO A 241 -8.89 -5.50 -4.81
CA PRO A 241 -8.46 -4.14 -4.54
C PRO A 241 -7.09 -4.08 -3.90
N ALA A 242 -6.39 -2.97 -4.12
CA ALA A 242 -5.28 -2.58 -3.26
C ALA A 242 -5.78 -2.19 -1.86
N VAL A 243 -4.92 -2.31 -0.85
CA VAL A 243 -5.20 -1.93 0.52
C VAL A 243 -4.27 -0.81 0.95
N VAL A 244 -4.85 0.29 1.39
CA VAL A 244 -4.12 1.48 1.86
C VAL A 244 -4.31 1.62 3.35
N ILE A 245 -3.22 1.64 4.08
CA ILE A 245 -3.22 1.79 5.54
C ILE A 245 -2.73 3.20 5.88
N SER A 246 -3.52 3.95 6.66
CA SER A 246 -3.03 5.18 7.28
C SER A 246 -2.69 4.92 8.75
N ALA A 247 -1.58 5.50 9.22
CA ALA A 247 -1.12 5.36 10.58
C ALA A 247 -0.49 6.65 11.12
N ASN A 248 -0.49 6.83 12.44
CA ASN A 248 0.22 7.92 13.10
C ASN A 248 1.71 7.59 13.30
N GLU A 249 2.53 8.57 13.69
CA GLU A 249 4.01 8.59 13.64
C GLU A 249 4.75 7.36 14.17
N ASP A 250 4.13 6.58 15.01
CA ASP A 250 4.80 5.51 15.74
C ASP A 250 4.73 4.13 15.09
N VAL A 251 4.52 4.03 13.77
CA VAL A 251 4.72 2.75 13.09
C VAL A 251 6.21 2.43 13.15
N LYS A 252 6.59 1.79 14.28
CA LYS A 252 7.97 1.41 14.55
C LYS A 252 8.42 0.39 13.53
N ALA A 253 9.51 0.75 12.83
CA ALA A 253 10.30 -0.12 11.99
C ALA A 253 9.45 -1.04 11.10
N VAL A 254 9.04 -0.51 9.97
CA VAL A 254 8.52 -1.34 8.89
C VAL A 254 9.66 -2.29 8.50
N ALA A 255 9.51 -3.58 8.74
CA ALA A 255 10.53 -4.57 8.41
C ALA A 255 10.85 -4.49 6.89
N GLN A 256 12.09 -4.76 6.50
CA GLN A 256 12.51 -4.70 5.08
C GLN A 256 11.62 -5.50 4.14
N GLU A 257 11.08 -6.62 4.63
CA GLU A 257 10.13 -7.46 3.88
C GLU A 257 8.82 -6.74 3.53
N ILE A 258 8.37 -5.80 4.37
CA ILE A 258 7.18 -4.98 4.14
C ILE A 258 7.52 -3.85 3.17
N ILE A 259 8.69 -3.24 3.31
CA ILE A 259 9.16 -2.15 2.46
C ILE A 259 9.14 -2.55 0.98
N ARG A 260 9.57 -3.76 0.66
CA ARG A 260 9.60 -4.26 -0.73
C ARG A 260 8.22 -4.53 -1.33
N ARG A 261 7.17 -4.65 -0.49
CA ARG A 261 5.80 -5.01 -0.90
C ARG A 261 4.81 -3.86 -0.79
N THR A 262 5.27 -2.71 -0.32
CA THR A 262 4.37 -1.62 0.08
C THR A 262 4.88 -0.30 -0.46
N VAL A 263 4.02 0.45 -1.13
CA VAL A 263 4.31 1.85 -1.46
C VAL A 263 4.19 2.69 -0.19
N ILE A 264 5.28 3.33 0.19
CA ILE A 264 5.39 4.04 1.46
C ILE A 264 5.36 5.56 1.24
N CYS A 265 4.39 6.21 1.86
CA CYS A 265 4.29 7.66 1.94
C CYS A 265 4.52 8.12 3.38
N ARG A 266 5.70 8.63 3.67
CA ARG A 266 6.03 9.20 4.97
C ARG A 266 5.84 10.70 4.97
N VAL A 267 5.05 11.22 5.91
CA VAL A 267 4.69 12.63 6.00
C VAL A 267 5.32 13.28 7.23
N GLN A 268 6.07 14.36 7.03
CA GLN A 268 6.82 15.08 8.08
C GLN A 268 6.38 16.54 8.24
N ALA A 269 5.22 16.89 7.72
CA ALA A 269 4.62 18.21 7.88
C ALA A 269 3.19 18.09 8.41
N GLY A 270 2.71 19.11 9.08
CA GLY A 270 1.37 19.12 9.66
C GLY A 270 0.91 20.53 10.08
N LEU A 271 -0.36 20.63 10.43
CA LEU A 271 -0.98 21.87 10.92
C LEU A 271 -1.06 21.90 12.46
N THR A 272 -1.10 23.09 13.03
CA THR A 272 -1.49 23.28 14.42
C THR A 272 -3.00 23.03 14.63
N ASN A 273 -3.44 22.84 15.88
CA ASN A 273 -4.86 22.63 16.17
C ASN A 273 -5.75 23.77 15.67
N THR A 274 -5.30 25.01 15.83
CA THR A 274 -6.06 26.20 15.44
C THR A 274 -6.19 26.32 13.93
N GLU A 275 -5.15 25.97 13.19
CA GLU A 275 -5.15 26.01 11.72
C GLU A 275 -6.03 24.91 11.13
N VAL A 276 -6.03 23.71 11.71
CA VAL A 276 -6.95 22.64 11.31
C VAL A 276 -8.41 23.08 11.42
N MET A 277 -8.77 23.75 12.50
CA MET A 277 -10.14 24.24 12.70
C MET A 277 -10.55 25.32 11.68
N ARG A 278 -9.59 26.12 11.20
CA ARG A 278 -9.82 27.22 10.26
C ARG A 278 -9.71 26.82 8.79
N SER A 279 -9.11 25.68 8.50
CA SER A 279 -8.89 25.26 7.11
C SER A 279 -10.22 24.91 6.41
N SER A 280 -10.55 25.63 5.34
CA SER A 280 -11.72 25.39 4.50
C SER A 280 -11.37 24.84 3.12
N VAL A 281 -10.11 24.96 2.68
CA VAL A 281 -9.66 24.59 1.33
C VAL A 281 -9.95 23.12 1.04
N VAL A 282 -9.55 22.21 1.92
CA VAL A 282 -9.81 20.78 1.78
C VAL A 282 -11.29 20.49 1.61
N ARG A 283 -12.15 21.06 2.45
CA ARG A 283 -13.62 20.86 2.37
C ARG A 283 -14.21 21.38 1.08
N THR A 284 -13.74 22.55 0.61
CA THR A 284 -14.20 23.14 -0.65
C THR A 284 -13.81 22.25 -1.82
N VAL A 285 -12.53 21.88 -1.93
CA VAL A 285 -12.06 20.99 -2.99
C VAL A 285 -12.79 19.64 -2.94
N GLN A 286 -12.88 19.01 -1.77
CA GLN A 286 -13.57 17.74 -1.64
C GLN A 286 -15.06 17.78 -2.01
N ARG A 287 -15.72 18.92 -1.87
CA ARG A 287 -17.11 19.12 -2.33
C ARG A 287 -17.20 19.19 -3.85
N GLU A 288 -16.27 19.91 -4.49
CA GLU A 288 -16.35 20.31 -5.89
C GLU A 288 -15.66 19.33 -6.85
N ILE A 289 -14.61 18.63 -6.40
CA ILE A 289 -13.83 17.73 -7.25
C ILE A 289 -14.67 16.57 -7.75
N GLY A 290 -14.62 16.36 -9.06
CA GLY A 290 -15.31 15.29 -9.78
C GLY A 290 -14.40 14.09 -10.08
N THR A 291 -14.81 13.30 -11.05
CA THR A 291 -14.10 12.10 -11.51
C THR A 291 -13.52 12.25 -12.92
N ALA A 292 -13.65 13.43 -13.54
CA ALA A 292 -13.29 13.63 -14.93
C ALA A 292 -11.77 13.44 -15.17
N PHE A 293 -10.95 13.96 -14.27
CA PHE A 293 -9.50 13.74 -14.32
C PHE A 293 -9.17 12.24 -14.28
N TYR A 294 -9.75 11.49 -13.35
CA TYR A 294 -9.46 10.05 -13.23
C TYR A 294 -10.04 9.24 -14.40
N ARG A 295 -11.21 9.61 -14.94
CA ARG A 295 -11.79 8.95 -16.13
C ARG A 295 -10.89 9.09 -17.36
N GLU A 296 -10.31 10.27 -17.58
CA GLU A 296 -9.32 10.48 -18.65
C GLU A 296 -8.04 9.69 -18.40
N TYR A 297 -7.53 9.69 -17.17
CA TYR A 297 -6.39 8.86 -16.77
C TYR A 297 -6.68 7.37 -17.02
N LEU A 298 -7.84 6.89 -16.60
CA LEU A 298 -8.25 5.50 -16.75
C LEU A 298 -8.31 5.08 -18.22
N ARG A 299 -8.87 5.93 -19.07
CA ARG A 299 -8.94 5.72 -20.53
C ARG A 299 -7.54 5.53 -21.12
N LYS A 300 -6.64 6.47 -20.85
CA LYS A 300 -5.23 6.40 -21.33
C LYS A 300 -4.47 5.19 -20.78
N MET A 301 -4.66 4.83 -19.52
CA MET A 301 -4.03 3.65 -18.93
C MET A 301 -4.50 2.35 -19.61
N MET A 302 -5.80 2.21 -19.85
CA MET A 302 -6.34 1.01 -20.51
C MET A 302 -5.79 0.79 -21.92
N GLU A 303 -5.39 1.85 -22.62
CA GLU A 303 -4.77 1.76 -23.95
C GLU A 303 -3.39 1.10 -23.90
N ILE A 304 -2.64 1.26 -22.81
CA ILE A 304 -1.25 0.77 -22.69
C ILE A 304 -1.11 -0.55 -21.93
N ILE A 305 -2.07 -0.91 -21.07
CA ILE A 305 -1.98 -2.11 -20.24
C ILE A 305 -1.80 -3.41 -21.08
N PRO A 306 -2.52 -3.62 -22.20
CA PRO A 306 -2.31 -4.81 -23.03
C PRO A 306 -0.88 -4.95 -23.52
N ASP A 307 -0.24 -3.86 -23.94
CA ASP A 307 1.17 -3.87 -24.39
C ASP A 307 2.14 -4.19 -23.24
N LEU A 308 1.88 -3.63 -22.04
CA LEU A 308 2.69 -3.96 -20.85
C LEU A 308 2.56 -5.45 -20.48
N GLN A 309 1.37 -6.01 -20.58
CA GLN A 309 1.12 -7.43 -20.33
C GLN A 309 1.75 -8.32 -21.41
N GLU A 310 1.75 -7.89 -22.67
CA GLU A 310 2.42 -8.60 -23.77
C GLU A 310 3.93 -8.65 -23.54
N ASN A 311 4.53 -7.53 -23.10
CA ASN A 311 5.96 -7.47 -22.78
C ASN A 311 6.38 -8.42 -21.64
N MET A 312 5.45 -8.82 -20.76
CA MET A 312 5.72 -9.83 -19.73
C MET A 312 5.85 -11.25 -20.28
N LYS A 313 5.36 -11.52 -21.49
CA LYS A 313 5.45 -12.85 -22.12
C LYS A 313 6.84 -13.12 -22.67
N ASP A 314 7.65 -12.08 -22.84
CA ASP A 314 9.03 -12.22 -23.30
C ASP A 314 9.93 -12.65 -22.13
N GLU A 315 10.18 -13.97 -22.03
CA GLU A 315 11.06 -14.54 -21.01
C GLU A 315 12.53 -14.07 -21.15
N SER A 316 12.91 -13.47 -22.30
CA SER A 316 14.23 -12.92 -22.53
C SER A 316 14.41 -11.50 -21.94
N SER A 317 13.32 -10.86 -21.51
CA SER A 317 13.37 -9.53 -20.91
C SER A 317 14.01 -9.60 -19.51
N GLU A 318 15.11 -8.88 -19.33
CA GLU A 318 15.80 -8.78 -18.03
C GLU A 318 15.03 -7.99 -16.98
N SER A 319 14.01 -7.21 -17.37
CA SER A 319 13.25 -6.34 -16.47
C SER A 319 11.74 -6.46 -16.68
N ALA A 320 11.00 -6.52 -15.56
CA ALA A 320 9.55 -6.43 -15.57
C ALA A 320 9.10 -5.04 -16.04
N PRO A 321 7.98 -4.93 -16.80
CA PRO A 321 7.44 -3.63 -17.21
C PRO A 321 7.15 -2.71 -16.03
N ASP A 322 7.60 -1.45 -16.10
CA ASP A 322 7.38 -0.44 -15.05
C ASP A 322 6.04 0.28 -15.29
N ILE A 323 4.96 -0.31 -14.78
CA ILE A 323 3.61 0.28 -14.85
C ILE A 323 3.52 1.63 -14.11
N LEU A 324 4.32 1.85 -13.06
CA LEU A 324 4.31 3.09 -12.29
C LEU A 324 4.96 4.24 -13.06
N ALA A 325 5.99 3.95 -13.86
CA ALA A 325 6.59 4.92 -14.77
C ALA A 325 5.58 5.31 -15.86
N GLU A 326 4.93 4.35 -16.50
CA GLU A 326 3.91 4.65 -17.52
C GLU A 326 2.72 5.40 -16.95
N SER A 327 2.23 5.04 -15.76
CA SER A 327 1.19 5.77 -15.04
C SER A 327 1.59 7.22 -14.80
N SER A 328 2.83 7.46 -14.35
CA SER A 328 3.31 8.83 -14.11
C SER A 328 3.46 9.64 -15.40
N ARG A 329 3.85 9.00 -16.50
CA ARG A 329 3.93 9.62 -17.82
C ARG A 329 2.53 10.11 -18.26
N ILE A 330 1.52 9.26 -18.12
CA ILE A 330 0.13 9.62 -18.42
C ILE A 330 -0.37 10.77 -17.54
N LEU A 331 -0.09 10.72 -16.23
CA LEU A 331 -0.45 11.84 -15.35
C LEU A 331 0.23 13.13 -15.77
N LEU A 332 1.52 13.09 -16.11
CA LEU A 332 2.27 14.24 -16.58
C LEU A 332 1.71 14.80 -17.90
N GLU A 333 1.31 13.94 -18.84
CA GLU A 333 0.64 14.36 -20.06
C GLU A 333 -0.67 15.10 -19.75
N ILE A 334 -1.53 14.55 -18.88
CA ILE A 334 -2.79 15.18 -18.49
C ILE A 334 -2.53 16.53 -17.80
N PHE A 335 -1.55 16.61 -16.90
CA PHE A 335 -1.20 17.88 -16.26
C PHE A 335 -0.69 18.91 -17.27
N ASN A 336 0.19 18.53 -18.20
CA ASN A 336 0.68 19.44 -19.25
C ASN A 336 -0.42 19.93 -20.19
N GLU A 337 -1.44 19.10 -20.45
CA GLU A 337 -2.53 19.44 -21.35
C GLU A 337 -3.60 20.31 -20.70
N PHE A 338 -3.89 20.10 -19.40
CA PHE A 338 -5.08 20.66 -18.75
C PHE A 338 -4.78 21.60 -17.57
N ALA A 339 -3.54 21.66 -17.06
CA ALA A 339 -3.22 22.60 -16.01
C ALA A 339 -3.04 24.02 -16.55
N GLU A 340 -3.46 25.00 -15.76
CA GLU A 340 -3.20 26.41 -16.03
C GLU A 340 -1.85 26.82 -15.38
N GLY A 341 -0.97 27.41 -16.17
CA GLY A 341 0.32 27.93 -15.69
C GLY A 341 1.43 26.90 -15.61
N GLU A 342 2.47 27.21 -14.85
CA GLU A 342 3.65 26.37 -14.67
C GLU A 342 3.36 25.24 -13.67
N LEU A 343 3.78 24.00 -14.02
CA LEU A 343 3.57 22.86 -13.15
C LEU A 343 4.46 22.92 -11.91
N PRO A 344 3.93 22.59 -10.73
CA PRO A 344 4.72 22.49 -9.52
C PRO A 344 5.87 21.47 -9.65
N PRO A 345 7.03 21.69 -8.99
CA PRO A 345 8.21 20.82 -9.14
C PRO A 345 8.01 19.36 -8.73
N TYR A 346 6.99 19.07 -7.93
CA TYR A 346 6.68 17.69 -7.52
C TYR A 346 5.98 16.89 -8.63
N ILE A 347 5.37 17.56 -9.63
CA ILE A 347 4.78 16.90 -10.80
C ILE A 347 5.90 16.62 -11.81
N ARG A 348 6.31 15.37 -11.86
CA ARG A 348 7.41 14.88 -12.68
C ARG A 348 7.19 13.43 -13.10
N ALA A 349 7.96 12.98 -14.06
CA ALA A 349 8.05 11.55 -14.34
C ALA A 349 8.64 10.80 -13.14
N LEU A 350 8.08 9.64 -12.86
CA LEU A 350 8.46 8.73 -11.79
C LEU A 350 8.89 7.40 -12.38
N THR A 351 9.69 6.66 -11.63
CA THR A 351 10.09 5.29 -11.93
C THR A 351 9.87 4.41 -10.70
N LEU A 352 9.95 3.09 -10.86
CA LEU A 352 9.87 2.14 -9.75
C LEU A 352 10.86 2.48 -8.62
N GLU A 353 12.04 3.00 -8.95
CA GLU A 353 13.07 3.39 -7.98
C GLU A 353 12.61 4.51 -7.03
N ASP A 354 11.75 5.42 -7.48
CA ASP A 354 11.20 6.48 -6.62
C ASP A 354 10.40 5.92 -5.45
N TYR A 355 9.83 4.73 -5.59
CA TYR A 355 8.99 4.07 -4.59
C TYR A 355 9.78 3.17 -3.64
N PHE A 356 10.80 2.50 -4.13
CA PHE A 356 11.51 1.44 -3.41
C PHE A 356 12.97 1.77 -3.10
N SER A 357 13.44 2.99 -3.42
CA SER A 357 14.78 3.40 -3.06
C SER A 357 14.94 3.47 -1.53
N GLU A 358 16.10 3.10 -1.03
CA GLU A 358 16.45 3.17 0.40
C GLU A 358 16.24 4.56 1.03
N LYS A 359 16.24 5.62 0.21
CA LYS A 359 15.95 7.00 0.62
C LYS A 359 14.51 7.20 1.13
N VAL A 360 13.57 6.32 0.76
CA VAL A 360 12.16 6.40 1.17
C VAL A 360 11.97 6.03 2.64
N THR A 361 12.79 5.14 3.13
CA THR A 361 12.73 4.67 4.50
C THR A 361 13.66 5.50 5.38
N GLY A 362 13.14 6.57 5.96
CA GLY A 362 13.85 7.21 7.07
C GLY A 362 13.96 6.24 8.23
N SER A 363 14.96 5.36 8.19
CA SER A 363 15.12 4.26 9.12
C SER A 363 15.28 4.74 10.57
N TYR A 364 14.84 3.94 11.51
CA TYR A 364 15.14 4.14 12.94
C TYR A 364 16.65 4.30 13.14
N ALA A 365 17.46 3.51 12.44
CA ALA A 365 18.91 3.57 12.48
C ALA A 365 19.44 4.95 12.09
N ILE A 366 18.94 5.56 11.01
CA ILE A 366 19.36 6.90 10.56
C ILE A 366 19.00 7.95 11.62
N LYS A 367 17.77 7.91 12.13
CA LYS A 367 17.33 8.85 13.17
C LYS A 367 18.14 8.70 14.45
N THR A 368 18.34 7.47 14.88
CA THR A 368 19.06 7.15 16.12
C THR A 368 20.51 7.62 16.03
N ILE A 369 21.20 7.30 14.93
CA ILE A 369 22.60 7.71 14.74
C ILE A 369 22.71 9.25 14.57
N ARG A 370 21.81 9.88 13.81
CA ARG A 370 21.80 11.35 13.68
C ARG A 370 21.50 12.06 14.99
N ASN A 371 20.57 11.57 15.77
CA ASN A 371 20.25 12.14 17.09
C ASN A 371 21.39 11.92 18.08
N ALA A 372 21.93 10.70 18.15
CA ALA A 372 23.06 10.38 19.00
C ALA A 372 24.28 11.26 18.68
N TRP A 373 24.54 11.53 17.40
CA TRP A 373 25.63 12.44 17.02
C TRP A 373 25.42 13.88 17.50
N LYS A 374 24.18 14.33 17.57
CA LYS A 374 23.83 15.68 18.09
C LYS A 374 23.89 15.75 19.62
N THR A 375 23.44 14.70 20.30
CA THR A 375 23.17 14.73 21.77
C THR A 375 24.22 13.99 22.57
N SER A 376 24.90 12.98 22.00
CA SER A 376 25.80 12.07 22.73
C SER A 376 26.98 11.64 21.85
N ARG A 377 27.87 12.59 21.53
CA ARG A 377 29.05 12.32 20.70
C ARG A 377 30.02 11.29 21.29
N THR A 378 29.98 11.10 22.61
CA THR A 378 30.74 10.08 23.31
C THR A 378 30.37 8.65 22.94
N SER A 379 29.18 8.46 22.36
CA SER A 379 28.76 7.16 21.82
C SER A 379 29.41 6.80 20.49
N PHE A 380 30.27 7.68 19.97
CA PHE A 380 30.98 7.46 18.70
C PHE A 380 32.50 7.36 18.89
N ASP A 381 33.10 6.43 18.17
CA ASP A 381 34.54 6.34 17.99
C ASP A 381 34.87 6.40 16.48
N LEU A 382 35.81 7.27 16.12
CA LEU A 382 36.19 7.53 14.73
C LEU A 382 37.67 7.19 14.54
N SER A 383 37.97 6.44 13.51
CA SER A 383 39.32 6.13 13.07
C SER A 383 39.50 6.51 11.60
N GLU A 384 40.17 7.63 11.34
CA GLU A 384 40.54 8.06 9.98
C GLU A 384 41.54 7.07 9.33
N ARG A 385 42.38 6.39 10.13
CA ARG A 385 43.39 5.43 9.62
C ARG A 385 42.77 4.16 9.08
N SER A 386 41.75 3.61 9.80
CA SER A 386 41.04 2.40 9.38
C SER A 386 39.78 2.71 8.58
N ASN A 387 39.48 3.99 8.33
CA ASN A 387 38.23 4.46 7.70
C ASN A 387 36.96 3.87 8.39
N GLU A 388 36.98 3.82 9.73
CA GLU A 388 35.89 3.25 10.52
C GLU A 388 35.16 4.31 11.34
N LEU A 389 33.83 4.25 11.30
CA LEU A 389 32.91 4.89 12.25
C LEU A 389 32.31 3.80 13.12
N ARG A 390 32.47 3.94 14.44
CA ARG A 390 31.88 3.02 15.44
C ARG A 390 30.83 3.78 16.22
N TYR A 391 29.64 3.22 16.31
CA TYR A 391 28.54 3.75 17.10
C TYR A 391 28.15 2.74 18.18
N ASN A 392 28.19 3.17 19.45
CA ASN A 392 27.74 2.37 20.59
C ASN A 392 26.22 2.47 20.71
N ALA A 393 25.52 1.38 20.43
CA ALA A 393 24.07 1.31 20.51
C ALA A 393 23.55 1.10 21.95
N GLY A 394 24.44 0.92 22.92
CA GLY A 394 24.11 0.72 24.33
C GLY A 394 23.69 -0.71 24.71
N ALA A 395 23.26 -1.50 23.75
CA ALA A 395 22.90 -2.91 23.94
C ALA A 395 23.04 -3.71 22.65
N THR A 396 23.36 -4.99 22.78
CA THR A 396 23.58 -5.90 21.64
C THR A 396 22.35 -6.03 20.74
N TYR A 397 21.16 -6.10 21.30
CA TYR A 397 19.92 -6.20 20.55
C TYR A 397 19.61 -4.89 19.76
N GLU A 398 20.00 -3.74 20.29
CA GLU A 398 19.86 -2.45 19.57
C GLU A 398 20.88 -2.35 18.42
N ALA A 399 22.09 -2.86 18.59
CA ALA A 399 23.07 -2.95 17.52
C ALA A 399 22.57 -3.86 16.39
N ASP A 400 21.97 -5.01 16.71
CA ASP A 400 21.35 -5.91 15.73
C ASP A 400 20.19 -5.24 15.00
N ARG A 401 19.38 -4.48 15.70
CA ARG A 401 18.26 -3.74 15.13
C ARG A 401 18.72 -2.66 14.16
N ILE A 402 19.73 -1.89 14.55
CA ILE A 402 20.31 -0.83 13.70
C ILE A 402 20.93 -1.45 12.44
N LEU A 403 21.68 -2.54 12.57
CA LEU A 403 22.31 -3.20 11.43
C LEU A 403 21.31 -3.67 10.37
N LYS A 404 20.15 -4.21 10.81
CA LYS A 404 19.11 -4.66 9.89
C LYS A 404 18.50 -3.54 9.03
N GLU A 405 18.67 -2.31 9.46
CA GLU A 405 18.12 -1.14 8.78
C GLU A 405 19.18 -0.31 8.02
N LEU A 406 20.45 -0.66 8.13
CA LEU A 406 21.54 -0.01 7.41
C LEU A 406 21.77 -0.68 6.04
N PRO A 407 22.03 0.10 4.98
CA PRO A 407 22.32 -0.47 3.67
C PRO A 407 23.66 -1.19 3.64
N GLU A 408 23.75 -2.20 2.79
CA GLU A 408 25.00 -2.98 2.60
C GLU A 408 26.17 -2.12 2.15
N THR A 409 25.91 -1.01 1.45
CA THR A 409 26.93 -0.05 1.01
C THR A 409 27.74 0.54 2.17
N LEU A 410 27.18 0.59 3.38
CA LEU A 410 27.90 1.04 4.57
C LEU A 410 28.91 0.03 5.10
N GLU A 411 28.93 -1.20 4.56
CA GLU A 411 29.79 -2.32 5.05
C GLU A 411 29.63 -2.53 6.57
N ALA A 412 28.43 -2.27 7.09
CA ALA A 412 28.19 -2.24 8.51
C ALA A 412 28.20 -3.65 9.10
N HIS A 413 28.89 -3.79 10.22
CA HIS A 413 28.92 -5.04 10.99
C HIS A 413 28.85 -4.80 12.49
N LYS A 414 28.47 -5.84 13.23
CA LYS A 414 28.36 -5.77 14.68
C LYS A 414 29.66 -6.21 15.40
N SER A 415 30.03 -5.44 16.42
CA SER A 415 31.07 -5.82 17.39
C SER A 415 30.51 -5.60 18.80
N ARG A 416 29.88 -6.62 19.38
CA ARG A 416 29.12 -6.53 20.65
C ARG A 416 28.01 -5.48 20.58
N ASP A 417 28.10 -4.40 21.37
CA ASP A 417 27.13 -3.31 21.42
C ASP A 417 27.45 -2.19 20.42
N TRP A 418 28.47 -2.39 19.60
CA TRP A 418 28.92 -1.42 18.61
C TRP A 418 28.47 -1.82 17.21
N VAL A 419 28.00 -0.83 16.48
CA VAL A 419 27.84 -0.88 15.03
C VAL A 419 29.05 -0.22 14.40
N VAL A 420 29.81 -0.98 13.63
CA VAL A 420 31.00 -0.54 12.92
C VAL A 420 30.65 -0.38 11.44
N MET A 421 31.04 0.72 10.83
CA MET A 421 30.71 1.02 9.42
C MET A 421 31.82 1.84 8.76
N ASN A 422 31.84 1.85 7.43
CA ASN A 422 32.78 2.64 6.66
C ASN A 422 32.55 4.13 6.91
N LEU A 423 33.58 4.88 7.31
CA LEU A 423 33.49 6.28 7.73
C LEU A 423 33.17 7.23 6.58
N GLU A 424 33.77 7.03 5.41
CA GLU A 424 33.53 7.90 4.25
C GLU A 424 32.12 7.72 3.72
N VAL A 425 31.69 6.48 3.55
CA VAL A 425 30.33 6.14 3.12
C VAL A 425 29.30 6.63 4.13
N ALA A 426 29.61 6.50 5.45
CA ALA A 426 28.75 7.01 6.51
C ALA A 426 28.60 8.54 6.45
N ARG A 427 29.64 9.28 6.15
CA ARG A 427 29.59 10.74 5.98
C ARG A 427 28.63 11.15 4.88
N GLU A 428 28.71 10.48 3.74
CA GLU A 428 27.83 10.71 2.61
C GLU A 428 26.39 10.29 2.92
N PHE A 429 26.20 9.07 3.38
CA PHE A 429 24.91 8.48 3.66
C PHE A 429 24.10 9.24 4.73
N PHE A 430 24.75 9.57 5.87
CA PHE A 430 24.07 10.31 6.94
C PHE A 430 24.02 11.81 6.69
N GLY A 431 24.80 12.36 5.74
CA GLY A 431 24.96 13.79 5.54
C GLY A 431 25.58 14.49 6.76
N ILE A 432 26.43 13.78 7.50
CA ILE A 432 27.10 14.24 8.71
C ILE A 432 28.62 14.19 8.51
N PRO A 433 29.36 15.26 8.79
CA PRO A 433 30.80 15.29 8.55
C PRO A 433 31.61 14.40 9.51
N PHE A 434 31.04 13.75 10.51
CA PHE A 434 31.68 12.92 11.53
C PHE A 434 33.15 13.29 11.78
N LYS A 435 33.40 14.43 12.46
CA LYS A 435 34.71 14.91 12.76
C LYS A 435 34.96 14.89 14.27
N LYS A 436 36.16 14.47 14.70
CA LYS A 436 36.59 14.64 16.10
C LYS A 436 36.65 16.11 16.45
N SER A 437 36.02 16.52 17.55
CA SER A 437 36.20 17.86 18.09
C SER A 437 37.61 18.00 18.63
N TRP A 438 38.20 19.18 18.52
CA TRP A 438 39.48 19.44 19.17
C TRP A 438 39.43 19.30 20.70
N LEU A 439 38.24 19.45 21.31
CA LEU A 439 37.97 19.21 22.73
C LEU A 439 38.06 17.74 23.13
N ASP A 440 37.78 16.79 22.23
CA ASP A 440 37.85 15.36 22.50
C ASP A 440 39.30 14.86 22.74
N ARG A 441 40.30 15.68 22.40
CA ARG A 441 41.72 15.39 22.67
C ARG A 441 42.11 15.63 24.12
N PHE A 442 41.29 16.38 24.89
CA PHE A 442 41.62 16.73 26.29
C PHE A 442 40.95 15.80 27.34
N TRP A 443 39.96 15.02 26.95
CA TRP A 443 39.18 14.15 27.86
C TRP A 443 39.64 12.68 27.88
N LYS A 444 40.63 12.30 27.08
CA LYS A 444 41.27 10.97 27.12
C LYS A 444 42.69 11.06 27.71
N ARG A 445 42.81 11.57 28.92
CA ARG A 445 44.00 11.36 29.81
C ARG A 445 43.54 10.88 31.17
#